data_02b5d38be684bdad34300d65b755a3d9
#
_entry.id   02b5d38be684bdad34300d65b755a3d9
#
_cell.length_a   1.000
_cell.length_b   1.000
_cell.length_c   1.000
_cell.angle_alpha   90.00
_cell.angle_beta   90.00
_cell.angle_gamma   90.00
#
_symmetry.space_group_name_H-M   'P 1'
#
loop_
_entity.id
_entity.type
_entity.pdbx_description
1 polymer ?
#
loop_
_entity_poly.entity_id
_entity_poly.type
_entity_poly.pdbx_seq_one_letter_code
_entity_poly.pdbx_strand_id
1 'polypeptide(L)'
;VAYAEVSTCLNIRKGAGMEYAVIAQLPQNGYCEVKKEQGKWCYIESENIEGYVYKEYLAVVMNQEEYLRRTGRETPIYAYELGRTQTEEREASIQTGTTGKGQEIAEFALQFVGNPYVWGGTSLTNGADCSGFVQSVYRNFGISLPRVAADQAEVGTKVSLEQLQIGDLVFYADGGSIYHVVLYIGNGQVVHASSAATGIKISQVNWKNAVWGVRLI
;
A
#
# COMPACT_ATOMS: atom_id res chain seq x y z
N VAL A 1 -9.30 -13.69 20.76
CA VAL A 1 -8.28 -13.55 19.71
C VAL A 1 -8.94 -13.42 18.34
N ALA A 2 -8.20 -12.99 17.33
CA ALA A 2 -8.70 -12.80 15.99
C ALA A 2 -7.60 -13.04 14.95
N TYR A 3 -7.98 -13.12 13.67
CA TYR A 3 -7.04 -13.13 12.56
C TYR A 3 -7.56 -12.25 11.42
N ALA A 4 -6.64 -11.78 10.57
CA ALA A 4 -6.99 -10.96 9.42
C ALA A 4 -7.62 -11.80 8.29
N GLU A 5 -8.89 -11.58 8.03
CA GLU A 5 -9.65 -12.23 6.93
C GLU A 5 -9.61 -11.34 5.69
N VAL A 6 -8.45 -11.26 5.09
CA VAL A 6 -8.15 -10.43 3.92
C VAL A 6 -7.40 -11.24 2.87
N SER A 7 -7.38 -10.75 1.64
CA SER A 7 -6.69 -11.44 0.53
C SER A 7 -5.17 -11.21 0.50
N THR A 8 -4.67 -10.18 1.21
CA THR A 8 -3.24 -9.83 1.25
C THR A 8 -2.78 -9.48 2.65
N CYS A 9 -3.03 -8.26 3.10
CA CYS A 9 -2.69 -7.79 4.44
C CYS A 9 -3.69 -6.73 4.93
N LEU A 10 -3.78 -6.59 6.25
CA LEU A 10 -4.57 -5.59 6.95
C LEU A 10 -3.62 -4.56 7.57
N ASN A 11 -3.83 -3.28 7.25
CA ASN A 11 -3.00 -2.21 7.78
C ASN A 11 -3.26 -1.98 9.27
N ILE A 12 -2.19 -1.93 10.05
CA ILE A 12 -2.18 -1.53 11.45
C ILE A 12 -1.81 -0.05 11.51
N ARG A 13 -2.66 0.77 12.15
CA ARG A 13 -2.52 2.22 12.19
C ARG A 13 -2.23 2.72 13.61
N LYS A 14 -1.63 3.90 13.69
CA LYS A 14 -1.32 4.57 14.95
C LYS A 14 -2.55 5.03 15.74
N GLY A 15 -3.70 5.18 15.07
CA GLY A 15 -4.97 5.63 15.68
C GLY A 15 -6.18 5.04 14.97
N ALA A 16 -7.36 5.21 15.60
CA ALA A 16 -8.65 4.68 15.16
C ALA A 16 -9.27 5.54 14.05
N GLY A 17 -8.65 5.61 12.89
CA GLY A 17 -9.09 6.38 11.74
C GLY A 17 -8.20 6.17 10.52
N MET A 18 -8.74 6.45 9.34
CA MET A 18 -7.99 6.33 8.08
C MET A 18 -6.94 7.44 7.91
N GLU A 19 -7.08 8.53 8.64
CA GLU A 19 -6.16 9.66 8.70
C GLU A 19 -4.86 9.38 9.47
N TYR A 20 -4.84 8.30 10.27
CA TYR A 20 -3.64 7.92 11.02
C TYR A 20 -2.69 7.07 10.16
N ALA A 21 -1.40 7.33 10.36
CA ALA A 21 -0.33 6.62 9.67
C ALA A 21 -0.41 5.10 9.86
N VAL A 22 -0.11 4.35 8.80
CA VAL A 22 0.11 2.90 8.86
C VAL A 22 1.49 2.66 9.46
N ILE A 23 1.56 1.87 10.53
CA ILE A 23 2.80 1.57 11.25
C ILE A 23 3.28 0.13 11.02
N ALA A 24 2.36 -0.75 10.64
CA ALA A 24 2.65 -2.16 10.42
C ALA A 24 1.56 -2.81 9.55
N GLN A 25 1.76 -4.06 9.18
CA GLN A 25 0.77 -4.86 8.46
C GLN A 25 0.57 -6.22 9.12
N LEU A 26 -0.68 -6.63 9.25
CA LEU A 26 -1.10 -7.97 9.63
C LEU A 26 -1.37 -8.76 8.34
N PRO A 27 -0.58 -9.79 8.01
CA PRO A 27 -0.74 -10.53 6.75
C PRO A 27 -2.06 -11.29 6.70
N GLN A 28 -2.44 -11.80 5.53
CA GLN A 28 -3.57 -12.72 5.39
C GLN A 28 -3.47 -13.85 6.42
N ASN A 29 -4.54 -14.11 7.15
CA ASN A 29 -4.59 -15.03 8.29
C ASN A 29 -3.62 -14.65 9.43
N GLY A 30 -3.13 -13.41 9.49
CA GLY A 30 -2.30 -12.92 10.58
C GLY A 30 -3.05 -12.94 11.92
N TYR A 31 -2.42 -13.53 12.93
CA TYR A 31 -2.98 -13.71 14.29
C TYR A 31 -2.78 -12.45 15.13
N CYS A 32 -3.79 -12.08 15.88
CA CYS A 32 -3.71 -10.97 16.84
C CYS A 32 -4.65 -11.18 18.04
N GLU A 33 -4.35 -10.46 19.10
CA GLU A 33 -5.26 -10.28 20.24
C GLU A 33 -5.99 -8.95 20.12
N VAL A 34 -7.30 -8.97 20.26
CA VAL A 34 -8.11 -7.75 20.33
C VAL A 34 -8.12 -7.26 21.77
N LYS A 35 -7.49 -6.11 22.02
CA LYS A 35 -7.40 -5.48 23.36
C LYS A 35 -8.57 -4.54 23.63
N LYS A 36 -9.05 -3.84 22.59
CA LYS A 36 -10.14 -2.86 22.74
C LYS A 36 -10.88 -2.68 21.43
N GLU A 37 -12.19 -2.51 21.48
CA GLU A 37 -13.01 -2.10 20.36
C GLU A 37 -13.39 -0.62 20.48
N GLN A 38 -13.32 0.09 19.34
CA GLN A 38 -13.65 1.51 19.26
C GLN A 38 -14.38 1.80 17.93
N GLY A 39 -15.71 1.69 17.94
CA GLY A 39 -16.56 1.86 16.77
C GLY A 39 -16.23 0.83 15.69
N LYS A 40 -15.75 1.29 14.55
CA LYS A 40 -15.32 0.44 13.41
C LYS A 40 -13.88 -0.07 13.53
N TRP A 41 -13.17 0.29 14.59
CA TRP A 41 -11.77 -0.02 14.81
C TRP A 41 -11.56 -0.96 15.98
N CYS A 42 -10.54 -1.81 15.90
CA CYS A 42 -10.04 -2.59 17.02
C CYS A 42 -8.60 -2.21 17.29
N TYR A 43 -8.28 -1.98 18.57
CA TYR A 43 -6.89 -1.95 19.02
C TYR A 43 -6.44 -3.37 19.25
N ILE A 44 -5.41 -3.76 18.55
CA ILE A 44 -4.88 -5.13 18.56
C ILE A 44 -3.43 -5.16 19.01
N GLU A 45 -3.01 -6.33 19.48
CA GLU A 45 -1.62 -6.72 19.66
C GLU A 45 -1.35 -7.98 18.82
N SER A 46 -0.30 -7.95 18.03
CA SER A 46 0.17 -9.08 17.24
C SER A 46 1.66 -9.26 17.47
N GLU A 47 2.02 -10.19 18.35
CA GLU A 47 3.35 -10.37 18.91
C GLU A 47 3.84 -9.13 19.67
N ASN A 48 4.70 -8.31 19.06
CA ASN A 48 5.25 -7.07 19.66
C ASN A 48 4.74 -5.80 18.97
N ILE A 49 3.74 -5.93 18.10
CA ILE A 49 3.18 -4.82 17.33
C ILE A 49 1.77 -4.53 17.82
N GLU A 50 1.54 -3.29 18.22
CA GLU A 50 0.24 -2.79 18.66
C GLU A 50 -0.26 -1.68 17.75
N GLY A 51 -1.58 -1.60 17.57
CA GLY A 51 -2.21 -0.51 16.82
C GLY A 51 -3.65 -0.80 16.44
N TYR A 52 -4.21 0.08 15.63
CA TYR A 52 -5.60 0.02 15.23
C TYR A 52 -5.77 -0.61 13.85
N VAL A 53 -6.70 -1.56 13.76
CA VAL A 53 -7.13 -2.19 12.51
C VAL A 53 -8.63 -2.01 12.31
N TYR A 54 -9.09 -2.08 11.06
CA TYR A 54 -10.51 -2.00 10.76
C TYR A 54 -11.20 -3.32 11.11
N LYS A 55 -12.20 -3.25 12.01
CA LYS A 55 -12.84 -4.42 12.64
C LYS A 55 -13.46 -5.40 11.64
N GLU A 56 -14.01 -4.90 10.54
CA GLU A 56 -14.69 -5.70 9.52
C GLU A 56 -13.79 -6.76 8.86
N TYR A 57 -12.48 -6.55 8.91
CA TYR A 57 -11.48 -7.47 8.34
C TYR A 57 -10.87 -8.44 9.37
N LEU A 58 -11.45 -8.50 10.56
CA LEU A 58 -11.04 -9.44 11.59
C LEU A 58 -12.06 -10.57 11.75
N ALA A 59 -11.62 -11.80 11.60
CA ALA A 59 -12.37 -12.98 12.03
C ALA A 59 -12.03 -13.32 13.47
N VAL A 60 -13.03 -13.26 14.35
CA VAL A 60 -12.85 -13.58 15.78
C VAL A 60 -12.90 -15.09 16.00
N VAL A 61 -12.00 -15.59 16.81
CA VAL A 61 -11.93 -16.99 17.25
C VAL A 61 -11.76 -17.04 18.77
N MET A 62 -12.13 -18.17 19.40
CA MET A 62 -12.08 -18.29 20.85
C MET A 62 -10.65 -18.36 21.38
N ASN A 63 -9.76 -19.07 20.67
CA ASN A 63 -8.37 -19.28 21.08
C ASN A 63 -7.47 -19.60 19.87
N GLN A 64 -6.18 -19.76 20.15
CA GLN A 64 -5.17 -20.07 19.14
C GLN A 64 -5.40 -21.45 18.47
N GLU A 65 -5.93 -22.42 19.18
CA GLU A 65 -6.21 -23.74 18.63
C GLU A 65 -7.30 -23.66 17.54
N GLU A 66 -8.38 -22.93 17.80
CA GLU A 66 -9.42 -22.68 16.80
C GLU A 66 -8.87 -21.89 15.61
N TYR A 67 -7.99 -20.92 15.84
CA TYR A 67 -7.31 -20.18 14.78
C TYR A 67 -6.52 -21.13 13.86
N LEU A 68 -5.66 -21.98 14.42
CA LEU A 68 -4.85 -22.92 13.65
C LEU A 68 -5.72 -23.87 12.84
N ARG A 69 -6.80 -24.37 13.44
CA ARG A 69 -7.78 -25.22 12.75
C ARG A 69 -8.48 -24.53 11.60
N ARG A 70 -8.91 -23.27 11.76
CA ARG A 70 -9.62 -22.50 10.72
C ARG A 70 -8.72 -22.09 9.57
N THR A 71 -7.49 -21.74 9.86
CA THR A 71 -6.53 -21.27 8.85
C THR A 71 -5.74 -22.39 8.20
N GLY A 72 -5.79 -23.62 8.74
CA GLY A 72 -5.01 -24.77 8.27
C GLY A 72 -3.51 -24.64 8.53
N ARG A 73 -3.11 -23.83 9.50
CA ARG A 73 -1.71 -23.56 9.83
C ARG A 73 -1.24 -24.41 11.00
N GLU A 74 0.05 -24.68 11.05
CA GLU A 74 0.71 -25.34 12.18
C GLU A 74 1.15 -24.35 13.26
N THR A 75 1.47 -23.11 12.86
CA THR A 75 1.88 -22.02 13.76
C THR A 75 1.20 -20.73 13.39
N PRO A 76 0.98 -19.80 14.36
CA PRO A 76 0.49 -18.45 14.05
C PRO A 76 1.48 -17.68 13.19
N ILE A 77 0.95 -16.77 12.36
CA ILE A 77 1.73 -15.72 11.71
C ILE A 77 1.32 -14.40 12.31
N TYR A 78 2.28 -13.52 12.50
CA TYR A 78 2.09 -12.26 13.18
C TYR A 78 2.26 -11.06 12.26
N ALA A 79 1.92 -9.89 12.75
CA ALA A 79 2.17 -8.63 12.10
C ALA A 79 3.67 -8.39 11.91
N TYR A 80 4.00 -7.59 10.90
CA TYR A 80 5.35 -7.12 10.65
C TYR A 80 5.36 -5.61 10.49
N GLU A 81 6.41 -4.97 10.99
CA GLU A 81 6.62 -3.54 10.80
C GLU A 81 6.87 -3.23 9.32
N LEU A 82 6.26 -2.15 8.85
CA LEU A 82 6.63 -1.57 7.57
C LEU A 82 8.01 -0.93 7.75
N GLY A 83 9.07 -1.66 7.40
CA GLY A 83 10.38 -1.05 7.40
C GLY A 83 11.53 -1.75 8.11
N ARG A 84 11.42 -3.00 8.53
CA ARG A 84 12.63 -3.69 9.04
C ARG A 84 13.69 -3.96 7.97
N THR A 85 13.29 -4.07 6.70
CA THR A 85 14.22 -4.07 5.54
C THR A 85 14.64 -2.66 5.12
N GLN A 86 13.90 -1.62 5.53
CA GLN A 86 14.16 -0.24 5.13
C GLN A 86 15.03 0.54 6.11
N THR A 87 15.21 0.08 7.36
CA THR A 87 16.06 0.77 8.33
C THR A 87 17.54 0.59 7.97
N GLU A 88 17.93 -0.59 7.50
CA GLU A 88 19.30 -0.84 7.02
C GLU A 88 19.58 -0.15 5.68
N GLU A 89 18.59 -0.09 4.77
CA GLU A 89 18.66 0.69 3.52
C GLU A 89 18.59 2.20 3.78
N ARG A 90 17.86 2.64 4.82
CA ARG A 90 17.76 4.05 5.23
C ARG A 90 19.07 4.58 5.81
N GLU A 91 19.79 3.80 6.58
CA GLU A 91 21.13 4.17 7.08
C GLU A 91 22.17 4.22 5.96
N ALA A 92 22.09 3.32 4.96
CA ALA A 92 22.91 3.38 3.76
C ALA A 92 22.55 4.53 2.81
N SER A 93 21.27 4.95 2.79
CA SER A 93 20.72 5.98 1.89
C SER A 93 20.88 7.41 2.41
N ILE A 94 21.03 7.60 3.73
CA ILE A 94 21.35 8.91 4.35
C ILE A 94 22.70 9.47 3.85
N GLN A 95 23.56 8.60 3.31
CA GLN A 95 24.83 9.03 2.71
C GLN A 95 24.72 9.52 1.26
N THR A 96 23.58 9.39 0.57
CA THR A 96 23.43 9.79 -0.85
C THR A 96 22.34 10.83 -1.16
N GLY A 97 21.67 11.40 -0.16
CA GLY A 97 20.89 12.65 -0.30
C GLY A 97 19.61 12.64 -1.15
N THR A 98 19.13 11.50 -1.71
CA THR A 98 18.01 11.49 -2.66
C THR A 98 16.81 10.62 -2.22
N THR A 99 16.89 9.91 -1.11
CA THR A 99 15.96 8.84 -0.73
C THR A 99 14.76 9.24 0.14
N GLY A 100 14.70 10.44 0.67
CA GLY A 100 13.63 10.86 1.60
C GLY A 100 12.27 11.01 0.93
N LYS A 101 12.20 11.72 -0.19
CA LYS A 101 10.93 12.16 -0.77
C LYS A 101 10.11 11.04 -1.43
N GLY A 102 10.76 10.10 -2.10
CA GLY A 102 10.09 8.94 -2.70
C GLY A 102 9.44 8.06 -1.64
N GLN A 103 10.13 7.84 -0.54
CA GLN A 103 9.63 7.10 0.60
C GLN A 103 8.40 7.80 1.23
N GLU A 104 8.48 9.12 1.44
CA GLU A 104 7.37 9.92 1.98
C GLU A 104 6.13 9.84 1.07
N ILE A 105 6.32 9.90 -0.24
CA ILE A 105 5.25 9.75 -1.23
C ILE A 105 4.61 8.36 -1.16
N ALA A 106 5.42 7.31 -1.08
CA ALA A 106 4.93 5.93 -0.96
C ALA A 106 4.16 5.72 0.35
N GLU A 107 4.70 6.16 1.48
CA GLU A 107 4.05 6.10 2.80
C GLU A 107 2.72 6.87 2.81
N PHE A 108 2.68 8.04 2.20
CA PHE A 108 1.45 8.81 2.05
C PHE A 108 0.42 8.07 1.20
N ALA A 109 0.82 7.51 0.06
CA ALA A 109 -0.07 6.77 -0.83
C ALA A 109 -0.67 5.52 -0.17
N LEU A 110 0.11 4.82 0.66
CA LEU A 110 -0.31 3.62 1.39
C LEU A 110 -1.44 3.87 2.39
N GLN A 111 -1.61 5.12 2.87
CA GLN A 111 -2.70 5.48 3.79
C GLN A 111 -4.09 5.32 3.16
N PHE A 112 -4.19 5.29 1.84
CA PHE A 112 -5.45 5.23 1.09
C PHE A 112 -5.80 3.83 0.60
N VAL A 113 -5.01 2.82 0.93
CA VAL A 113 -5.34 1.42 0.62
C VAL A 113 -6.67 1.03 1.26
N GLY A 114 -7.54 0.40 0.47
CA GLY A 114 -8.91 0.05 0.85
C GLY A 114 -9.97 1.08 0.44
N ASN A 115 -9.59 2.29 0.01
CA ASN A 115 -10.53 3.29 -0.49
C ASN A 115 -11.03 2.93 -1.90
N PRO A 116 -12.22 3.42 -2.30
CA PRO A 116 -12.85 2.99 -3.52
C PRO A 116 -12.13 3.46 -4.80
N TYR A 117 -12.28 2.68 -5.87
CA TYR A 117 -11.99 3.11 -7.22
C TYR A 117 -13.22 3.79 -7.83
N VAL A 118 -13.03 4.96 -8.42
CA VAL A 118 -14.06 5.67 -9.19
C VAL A 118 -13.44 6.14 -10.51
N TRP A 119 -14.01 5.69 -11.63
CA TRP A 119 -13.56 6.14 -12.95
C TRP A 119 -13.70 7.66 -13.09
N GLY A 120 -12.65 8.32 -13.54
CA GLY A 120 -12.59 9.79 -13.60
C GLY A 120 -12.40 10.47 -12.25
N GLY A 121 -12.40 9.72 -11.14
CA GLY A 121 -12.21 10.27 -9.81
C GLY A 121 -10.77 10.65 -9.50
N THR A 122 -10.62 11.63 -8.58
CA THR A 122 -9.33 12.11 -8.06
C THR A 122 -9.30 12.22 -6.54
N SER A 123 -10.36 11.79 -5.86
CA SER A 123 -10.43 11.84 -4.40
C SER A 123 -9.74 10.63 -3.80
N LEU A 124 -8.72 10.86 -2.99
CA LEU A 124 -7.99 9.78 -2.30
C LEU A 124 -8.86 9.01 -1.31
N THR A 125 -9.95 9.61 -0.81
CA THR A 125 -10.86 9.01 0.18
C THR A 125 -12.19 8.55 -0.41
N ASN A 126 -12.75 9.33 -1.36
CA ASN A 126 -14.10 9.08 -1.91
C ASN A 126 -14.07 8.37 -3.26
N GLY A 127 -12.87 8.14 -3.81
CA GLY A 127 -12.65 7.37 -5.02
C GLY A 127 -11.80 8.08 -6.06
N ALA A 128 -10.84 7.35 -6.58
CA ALA A 128 -9.95 7.76 -7.65
C ALA A 128 -9.78 6.63 -8.67
N ASP A 129 -9.50 6.97 -9.93
CA ASP A 129 -8.93 6.01 -10.88
C ASP A 129 -7.40 5.98 -10.78
N CYS A 130 -6.73 5.15 -11.59
CA CYS A 130 -5.29 4.94 -11.49
C CYS A 130 -4.48 6.25 -11.61
N SER A 131 -4.73 7.03 -12.65
CA SER A 131 -4.02 8.30 -12.89
C SER A 131 -4.48 9.42 -11.95
N GLY A 132 -5.75 9.45 -11.55
CA GLY A 132 -6.27 10.38 -10.55
C GLY A 132 -5.71 10.12 -9.15
N PHE A 133 -5.45 8.86 -8.81
CA PHE A 133 -4.80 8.47 -7.56
C PHE A 133 -3.38 9.02 -7.48
N VAL A 134 -2.52 8.68 -8.45
CA VAL A 134 -1.14 9.17 -8.45
C VAL A 134 -1.06 10.69 -8.60
N GLN A 135 -1.94 11.30 -9.41
CA GLN A 135 -2.04 12.76 -9.53
C GLN A 135 -2.30 13.42 -8.18
N SER A 136 -3.23 12.87 -7.40
CA SER A 136 -3.61 13.44 -6.11
C SER A 136 -2.56 13.16 -5.02
N VAL A 137 -1.89 12.01 -5.06
CA VAL A 137 -0.74 11.73 -4.19
C VAL A 137 0.36 12.74 -4.43
N TYR A 138 0.84 12.90 -5.67
CA TYR A 138 1.95 13.79 -5.99
C TYR A 138 1.63 15.26 -5.76
N ARG A 139 0.37 15.67 -5.95
CA ARG A 139 -0.08 17.04 -5.66
C ARG A 139 0.12 17.42 -4.19
N ASN A 140 -0.01 16.50 -3.25
CA ASN A 140 0.27 16.75 -1.83
C ASN A 140 1.76 17.06 -1.55
N PHE A 141 2.64 16.71 -2.49
CA PHE A 141 4.07 17.00 -2.42
C PHE A 141 4.49 18.15 -3.35
N GLY A 142 3.50 18.93 -3.84
CA GLY A 142 3.74 20.10 -4.71
C GLY A 142 4.10 19.73 -6.16
N ILE A 143 3.90 18.49 -6.58
CA ILE A 143 4.19 18.02 -7.94
C ILE A 143 2.87 17.85 -8.69
N SER A 144 2.72 18.63 -9.79
CA SER A 144 1.54 18.57 -10.64
C SER A 144 1.73 17.56 -11.76
N LEU A 145 0.79 16.63 -11.90
CA LEU A 145 0.75 15.63 -12.96
C LEU A 145 -0.43 15.88 -13.91
N PRO A 146 -0.30 15.54 -15.19
CA PRO A 146 -1.45 15.47 -16.11
C PRO A 146 -2.52 14.54 -15.59
N ARG A 147 -3.77 14.70 -16.10
CA ARG A 147 -4.89 13.87 -15.64
C ARG A 147 -4.84 12.43 -16.16
N VAL A 148 -4.35 12.21 -17.36
CA VAL A 148 -4.40 10.94 -18.07
C VAL A 148 -3.09 10.19 -17.93
N ALA A 149 -3.15 8.88 -17.75
CA ALA A 149 -1.96 8.04 -17.54
C ALA A 149 -0.95 8.11 -18.71
N ALA A 150 -1.44 8.18 -19.94
CA ALA A 150 -0.57 8.33 -21.11
C ALA A 150 0.25 9.62 -21.09
N ASP A 151 -0.38 10.74 -20.68
CA ASP A 151 0.31 12.03 -20.56
C ASP A 151 1.27 12.03 -19.35
N GLN A 152 0.93 11.31 -18.27
CA GLN A 152 1.80 11.12 -17.11
C GLN A 152 3.06 10.34 -17.46
N ALA A 153 2.99 9.44 -18.44
CA ALA A 153 4.13 8.66 -18.92
C ALA A 153 5.17 9.50 -19.69
N GLU A 154 4.82 10.72 -20.07
CA GLU A 154 5.68 11.64 -20.83
C GLU A 154 6.27 12.78 -19.97
N VAL A 155 5.97 12.83 -18.67
CA VAL A 155 6.54 13.84 -17.75
C VAL A 155 7.63 13.23 -16.88
N GLY A 156 8.62 14.06 -16.48
CA GLY A 156 9.73 13.60 -15.64
C GLY A 156 10.80 12.80 -16.40
N THR A 157 11.60 12.06 -15.67
CA THR A 157 12.72 11.28 -16.21
C THR A 157 12.28 9.83 -16.41
N LYS A 158 12.32 9.32 -17.65
CA LYS A 158 12.08 7.89 -17.93
C LYS A 158 13.21 7.05 -17.35
N VAL A 159 12.84 5.98 -16.64
CA VAL A 159 13.76 5.02 -16.03
C VAL A 159 13.44 3.60 -16.48
N SER A 160 14.46 2.76 -16.63
CA SER A 160 14.24 1.35 -16.92
C SER A 160 13.65 0.62 -15.72
N LEU A 161 13.01 -0.53 -15.96
CA LEU A 161 12.36 -1.30 -14.89
C LEU A 161 13.36 -1.84 -13.86
N GLU A 162 14.63 -2.04 -14.27
CA GLU A 162 15.72 -2.48 -13.37
C GLU A 162 16.24 -1.34 -12.48
N GLN A 163 15.94 -0.09 -12.82
CA GLN A 163 16.39 1.10 -12.10
C GLN A 163 15.30 1.77 -11.29
N LEU A 164 14.17 1.08 -11.10
CA LEU A 164 13.05 1.59 -10.30
C LEU A 164 13.47 1.87 -8.87
N GLN A 165 13.05 3.03 -8.37
CA GLN A 165 13.22 3.46 -6.99
C GLN A 165 11.84 3.75 -6.36
N ILE A 166 11.76 3.64 -5.05
CA ILE A 166 10.51 3.99 -4.31
C ILE A 166 10.09 5.41 -4.67
N GLY A 167 8.82 5.58 -5.02
CA GLY A 167 8.29 6.85 -5.50
C GLY A 167 8.27 6.99 -7.03
N ASP A 168 8.84 6.05 -7.82
CA ASP A 168 8.69 6.08 -9.27
C ASP A 168 7.27 5.64 -9.68
N LEU A 169 6.75 6.24 -10.74
CA LEU A 169 5.55 5.74 -11.41
C LEU A 169 5.93 4.64 -12.38
N VAL A 170 5.17 3.56 -12.42
CA VAL A 170 5.31 2.47 -13.40
C VAL A 170 4.10 2.45 -14.32
N PHE A 171 4.34 2.34 -15.61
CA PHE A 171 3.29 2.36 -16.63
C PHE A 171 3.12 1.00 -17.28
N TYR A 172 1.85 0.61 -17.46
CA TYR A 172 1.46 -0.61 -18.14
C TYR A 172 0.86 -0.29 -19.51
N ALA A 173 1.29 -1.03 -20.52
CA ALA A 173 0.81 -0.86 -21.89
C ALA A 173 0.28 -2.17 -22.48
N ASP A 174 -0.64 -2.03 -23.43
CA ASP A 174 -1.09 -3.08 -24.31
C ASP A 174 -1.08 -2.55 -25.75
N GLY A 175 -0.45 -3.29 -26.66
CA GLY A 175 -0.31 -2.86 -28.06
C GLY A 175 0.33 -1.47 -28.24
N GLY A 176 1.19 -1.04 -27.31
CA GLY A 176 1.84 0.28 -27.31
C GLY A 176 1.01 1.41 -26.68
N SER A 177 -0.21 1.16 -26.27
CA SER A 177 -1.08 2.14 -25.60
C SER A 177 -1.00 2.00 -24.09
N ILE A 178 -0.66 3.09 -23.37
CA ILE A 178 -0.66 3.12 -21.92
C ILE A 178 -2.12 3.06 -21.41
N TYR A 179 -2.43 2.05 -20.61
CA TYR A 179 -3.77 1.87 -20.03
C TYR A 179 -3.82 1.99 -18.51
N HIS A 180 -2.66 1.92 -17.84
CA HIS A 180 -2.61 1.95 -16.38
C HIS A 180 -1.32 2.56 -15.85
N VAL A 181 -1.40 3.19 -14.68
CA VAL A 181 -0.27 3.73 -13.94
C VAL A 181 -0.35 3.30 -12.49
N VAL A 182 0.80 2.98 -11.91
CA VAL A 182 0.95 2.53 -10.53
C VAL A 182 2.14 3.22 -9.87
N LEU A 183 2.12 3.36 -8.55
CA LEU A 183 3.23 3.93 -7.77
C LEU A 183 4.08 2.80 -7.19
N TYR A 184 5.37 2.80 -7.50
CA TYR A 184 6.32 1.81 -6.99
C TYR A 184 6.67 2.09 -5.53
N ILE A 185 6.55 1.07 -4.69
CA ILE A 185 6.78 1.15 -3.24
C ILE A 185 7.93 0.27 -2.75
N GLY A 186 8.75 -0.24 -3.68
CA GLY A 186 9.89 -1.13 -3.36
C GLY A 186 9.54 -2.62 -3.43
N ASN A 187 10.57 -3.47 -3.41
CA ASN A 187 10.46 -4.93 -3.37
C ASN A 187 9.55 -5.56 -4.44
N GLY A 188 9.49 -4.96 -5.62
CA GLY A 188 8.60 -5.41 -6.70
C GLY A 188 7.12 -5.15 -6.45
N GLN A 189 6.78 -4.30 -5.47
CA GLN A 189 5.42 -3.96 -5.11
C GLN A 189 5.03 -2.55 -5.57
N VAL A 190 3.74 -2.39 -5.80
CA VAL A 190 3.12 -1.11 -6.20
C VAL A 190 1.84 -0.87 -5.41
N VAL A 191 1.49 0.40 -5.21
CA VAL A 191 0.17 0.82 -4.75
C VAL A 191 -0.56 1.54 -5.88
N HIS A 192 -1.82 1.20 -6.10
CA HIS A 192 -2.61 1.75 -7.20
C HIS A 192 -4.12 1.66 -6.96
N ALA A 193 -4.88 2.55 -7.59
CA ALA A 193 -6.33 2.37 -7.76
C ALA A 193 -6.55 1.37 -8.91
N SER A 194 -6.96 0.15 -8.58
CA SER A 194 -6.94 -1.00 -9.49
C SER A 194 -8.22 -1.13 -10.31
N SER A 195 -9.36 -1.30 -9.66
CA SER A 195 -10.66 -1.46 -10.30
C SER A 195 -11.80 -1.14 -9.34
N ALA A 196 -13.02 -0.99 -9.86
CA ALA A 196 -14.20 -0.76 -9.03
C ALA A 196 -14.47 -1.90 -8.02
N ALA A 197 -14.04 -3.12 -8.35
CA ALA A 197 -14.22 -4.28 -7.47
C ALA A 197 -13.19 -4.33 -6.32
N THR A 198 -12.00 -3.72 -6.50
CA THR A 198 -10.88 -3.89 -5.56
C THR A 198 -10.39 -2.60 -4.93
N GLY A 199 -10.78 -1.44 -5.47
CA GLY A 199 -10.35 -0.14 -4.96
C GLY A 199 -8.85 0.10 -5.08
N ILE A 200 -8.33 0.90 -4.15
CA ILE A 200 -6.90 1.17 -3.98
C ILE A 200 -6.28 0.02 -3.20
N LYS A 201 -5.23 -0.58 -3.75
CA LYS A 201 -4.57 -1.75 -3.15
C LYS A 201 -3.08 -1.81 -3.44
N ILE A 202 -2.38 -2.67 -2.69
CA ILE A 202 -1.03 -3.11 -3.01
C ILE A 202 -1.10 -4.32 -3.94
N SER A 203 -0.19 -4.38 -4.91
CA SER A 203 -0.02 -5.52 -5.82
C SER A 203 1.47 -5.74 -6.13
N GLN A 204 1.81 -6.93 -6.62
CA GLN A 204 3.09 -7.12 -7.29
C GLN A 204 3.09 -6.37 -8.62
N VAL A 205 4.26 -5.87 -9.03
CA VAL A 205 4.43 -5.29 -10.36
C VAL A 205 4.05 -6.33 -11.42
N ASN A 206 3.21 -5.94 -12.35
CA ASN A 206 2.92 -6.77 -13.51
C ASN A 206 4.04 -6.59 -14.57
N TRP A 207 5.15 -7.29 -14.37
CA TRP A 207 6.33 -7.19 -15.22
C TRP A 207 6.05 -7.49 -16.71
N LYS A 208 5.03 -8.30 -17.01
CA LYS A 208 4.65 -8.63 -18.38
C LYS A 208 4.14 -7.41 -19.15
N ASN A 209 3.44 -6.52 -18.47
CA ASN A 209 2.79 -5.36 -19.09
C ASN A 209 3.49 -4.04 -18.74
N ALA A 210 4.44 -4.06 -17.79
CA ALA A 210 5.27 -2.91 -17.45
C ALA A 210 6.18 -2.55 -18.61
N VAL A 211 6.21 -1.27 -18.97
CA VAL A 211 7.01 -0.79 -20.12
C VAL A 211 8.20 0.06 -19.68
N TRP A 212 7.99 1.00 -18.77
CA TRP A 212 9.04 1.82 -18.13
C TRP A 212 8.49 2.49 -16.86
N GLY A 213 9.40 3.05 -16.08
CA GLY A 213 9.06 3.96 -14.99
C GLY A 213 9.27 5.42 -15.35
N VAL A 214 8.72 6.31 -14.53
CA VAL A 214 8.99 7.74 -14.56
C VAL A 214 9.34 8.22 -13.17
N ARG A 215 10.47 8.91 -13.05
CA ARG A 215 10.95 9.58 -11.85
C ARG A 215 10.63 11.05 -11.89
N LEU A 216 10.04 11.57 -10.79
CA LEU A 216 9.56 12.94 -10.64
C LEU A 216 10.28 13.72 -9.52
N ILE A 217 11.16 13.03 -8.80
CA ILE A 217 11.85 13.53 -7.60
C ILE A 217 13.32 13.19 -7.62
#